data_2e4957a40878427e715673ad08eed9fa
#
_entry.id   2e4957a40878427e715673ad08eed9fa
#
_cell.length_a   1.000
_cell.length_b   1.000
_cell.length_c   1.000
_cell.angle_alpha   90.00
_cell.angle_beta   90.00
_cell.angle_gamma   90.00
#
_symmetry.space_group_name_H-M   'P 1'
#
loop_
_entity.id
_entity.type
_entity.pdbx_description
1 polymer ?
#
loop_
_entity_poly.entity_id
_entity_poly.type
_entity_poly.pdbx_seq_one_letter_code
_entity_poly.pdbx_strand_id
1 'polypeptide(L)'
;MRKVVLLMHVSLDGFVGRSDGDLQWIFPDMDDDLTEWTIDSLSRMDTHVLGRVNYEEQSGHWPYSTDRLAPLINNATKIVFSGTLEKVEWNNSRLATGDVTEEIAQLKRRPGTDIFVPGGARFAQSVSRLGLVDEYRLIVHPIVLGSGLPLFTDPIDLKLLSSREFSTGAVALTYRRA
;
A
#
# COMPACT_ATOMS: atom_id res chain seq x y z
N MET A 1 0.24 16.58 -11.22
CA MET A 1 -0.98 15.89 -10.72
C MET A 1 -0.54 14.80 -9.76
N ARG A 2 -1.18 14.65 -8.62
CA ARG A 2 -0.91 13.62 -7.62
C ARG A 2 -1.12 12.23 -8.22
N LYS A 3 -0.19 11.31 -8.01
CA LYS A 3 -0.33 9.91 -8.42
C LYS A 3 -0.97 9.09 -7.31
N VAL A 4 -1.69 8.05 -7.68
CA VAL A 4 -2.07 6.96 -6.79
C VAL A 4 -1.00 5.88 -6.91
N VAL A 5 -0.29 5.64 -5.83
CA VAL A 5 0.80 4.66 -5.74
C VAL A 5 0.36 3.49 -4.87
N LEU A 6 0.31 2.32 -5.44
CA LEU A 6 0.13 1.08 -4.70
C LEU A 6 1.51 0.51 -4.40
N LEU A 7 1.90 0.48 -3.11
CA LEU A 7 3.15 -0.11 -2.66
C LEU A 7 2.83 -1.31 -1.77
N MET A 8 3.25 -2.48 -2.18
CA MET A 8 2.98 -3.73 -1.47
C MET A 8 4.16 -4.71 -1.52
N HIS A 9 4.30 -5.46 -0.43
CA HIS A 9 5.15 -6.63 -0.38
C HIS A 9 4.43 -7.80 -1.03
N VAL A 10 5.10 -8.52 -1.92
CA VAL A 10 4.55 -9.67 -2.62
C VAL A 10 5.53 -10.84 -2.60
N SER A 11 5.01 -12.07 -2.55
CA SER A 11 5.81 -13.26 -2.80
C SER A 11 6.18 -13.37 -4.28
N LEU A 12 7.17 -14.20 -4.62
CA LEU A 12 7.57 -14.41 -6.02
C LEU A 12 6.41 -14.89 -6.89
N ASP A 13 5.47 -15.64 -6.33
CA ASP A 13 4.27 -16.15 -6.99
C ASP A 13 3.03 -15.25 -6.85
N GLY A 14 3.20 -14.00 -6.39
CA GLY A 14 2.20 -12.93 -6.51
C GLY A 14 1.21 -12.81 -5.37
N PHE A 15 1.46 -13.44 -4.22
CA PHE A 15 0.62 -13.32 -3.03
C PHE A 15 1.07 -12.17 -2.12
N VAL A 16 0.12 -11.47 -1.51
CA VAL A 16 0.37 -10.38 -0.55
C VAL A 16 0.17 -10.80 0.91
N GLY A 17 -0.22 -12.01 1.15
CA GLY A 17 -0.39 -12.62 2.46
C GLY A 17 -0.74 -14.09 2.34
N ARG A 18 -0.53 -14.85 3.42
CA ARG A 18 -1.06 -16.22 3.51
C ARG A 18 -2.58 -16.18 3.57
N SER A 19 -3.23 -17.32 3.37
CA SER A 19 -4.71 -17.41 3.38
C SER A 19 -5.35 -16.99 4.71
N ASP A 20 -4.61 -17.09 5.82
CA ASP A 20 -5.01 -16.61 7.16
C ASP A 20 -4.63 -15.13 7.41
N GLY A 21 -3.99 -14.45 6.43
CA GLY A 21 -3.52 -13.07 6.54
C GLY A 21 -2.14 -12.91 7.15
N ASP A 22 -1.43 -13.99 7.48
CA ASP A 22 -0.08 -13.92 8.06
C ASP A 22 0.90 -13.24 7.10
N LEU A 23 1.71 -12.30 7.66
CA LEU A 23 2.71 -11.49 6.97
C LEU A 23 4.13 -11.70 7.50
N GLN A 24 4.35 -12.69 8.38
CA GLN A 24 5.66 -12.91 9.01
C GLN A 24 6.78 -13.23 8.01
N TRP A 25 6.43 -13.71 6.82
CA TRP A 25 7.35 -14.00 5.74
C TRP A 25 8.04 -12.75 5.14
N ILE A 26 7.54 -11.55 5.42
CA ILE A 26 8.10 -10.27 4.94
C ILE A 26 9.33 -9.87 5.75
N PHE A 27 9.30 -10.05 7.06
CA PHE A 27 10.26 -9.46 7.99
C PHE A 27 11.71 -9.96 7.84
N PRO A 28 11.99 -11.23 7.47
CA PRO A 28 13.36 -11.68 7.30
C PRO A 28 14.18 -10.90 6.26
N ASP A 29 13.51 -10.28 5.29
CA ASP A 29 14.13 -9.54 4.21
C ASP A 29 14.16 -8.02 4.44
N MET A 30 13.57 -7.55 5.55
CA MET A 30 13.54 -6.13 5.92
C MET A 30 14.85 -5.72 6.57
N ASP A 31 15.83 -5.38 5.75
CA ASP A 31 17.08 -4.78 6.19
C ASP A 31 17.04 -3.24 6.18
N ASP A 32 18.13 -2.59 6.57
CA ASP A 32 18.23 -1.13 6.61
C ASP A 32 18.09 -0.51 5.21
N ASP A 33 18.63 -1.15 4.16
CA ASP A 33 18.58 -0.61 2.80
C ASP A 33 17.16 -0.64 2.22
N LEU A 34 16.42 -1.73 2.42
CA LEU A 34 15.02 -1.82 2.04
C LEU A 34 14.15 -0.87 2.88
N THR A 35 14.45 -0.74 4.16
CA THR A 35 13.76 0.21 5.06
C THR A 35 13.97 1.65 4.59
N GLU A 36 15.21 2.05 4.26
CA GLU A 36 15.50 3.40 3.72
C GLU A 36 14.76 3.66 2.40
N TRP A 37 14.74 2.69 1.51
CA TRP A 37 13.98 2.81 0.24
C TRP A 37 12.48 2.99 0.49
N THR A 38 11.94 2.29 1.49
CA THR A 38 10.54 2.41 1.89
C THR A 38 10.25 3.79 2.49
N ILE A 39 11.13 4.29 3.36
CA ILE A 39 11.05 5.65 3.93
C ILE A 39 11.06 6.71 2.82
N ASP A 40 12.01 6.63 1.89
CA ASP A 40 12.08 7.57 0.75
C ASP A 40 10.79 7.53 -0.09
N SER A 41 10.27 6.34 -0.32
CA SER A 41 9.00 6.16 -1.04
C SER A 41 7.83 6.82 -0.31
N LEU A 42 7.67 6.54 0.99
CA LEU A 42 6.54 7.06 1.80
C LEU A 42 6.66 8.56 2.07
N SER A 43 7.86 9.12 2.16
CA SER A 43 8.08 10.56 2.38
C SER A 43 7.46 11.44 1.28
N ARG A 44 7.17 10.86 0.12
CA ARG A 44 6.54 11.51 -1.03
C ARG A 44 5.03 11.30 -1.12
N MET A 45 4.42 10.72 -0.08
CA MET A 45 3.00 10.34 -0.05
C MET A 45 2.34 10.91 1.21
N ASP A 46 1.60 12.01 1.06
CA ASP A 46 0.97 12.72 2.18
C ASP A 46 -0.43 12.22 2.54
N THR A 47 -1.02 11.38 1.70
CA THR A 47 -2.38 10.89 1.88
C THR A 47 -2.42 9.38 1.66
N HIS A 48 -2.96 8.66 2.63
CA HIS A 48 -3.18 7.21 2.58
C HIS A 48 -4.66 6.91 2.39
N VAL A 49 -5.00 6.01 1.48
CA VAL A 49 -6.36 5.53 1.28
C VAL A 49 -6.45 4.07 1.72
N LEU A 50 -7.35 3.76 2.63
CA LEU A 50 -7.42 2.52 3.38
C LEU A 50 -8.81 1.92 3.29
N GLY A 51 -8.89 0.59 3.14
CA GLY A 51 -10.09 -0.16 3.48
C GLY A 51 -10.20 -0.36 5.00
N ARG A 52 -11.38 -0.78 5.49
CA ARG A 52 -11.66 -0.97 6.91
C ARG A 52 -10.66 -1.89 7.61
N VAL A 53 -10.44 -3.09 7.09
CA VAL A 53 -9.57 -4.10 7.74
C VAL A 53 -8.16 -3.56 7.90
N ASN A 54 -7.59 -2.98 6.85
CA ASN A 54 -6.25 -2.42 6.89
C ASN A 54 -6.17 -1.20 7.84
N TYR A 55 -7.24 -0.38 7.91
CA TYR A 55 -7.32 0.70 8.88
C TYR A 55 -7.30 0.18 10.32
N GLU A 56 -8.11 -0.83 10.64
CA GLU A 56 -8.17 -1.41 11.99
C GLU A 56 -6.81 -2.00 12.42
N GLU A 57 -6.15 -2.73 11.53
CA GLU A 57 -4.81 -3.28 11.78
C GLU A 57 -3.77 -2.19 11.99
N GLN A 58 -3.71 -1.20 11.11
CA GLN A 58 -2.70 -0.14 11.17
C GLN A 58 -2.93 0.82 12.34
N SER A 59 -4.17 1.19 12.64
CA SER A 59 -4.51 2.06 13.77
C SER A 59 -4.23 1.40 15.14
N GLY A 60 -4.24 0.08 15.20
CA GLY A 60 -3.84 -0.69 16.37
C GLY A 60 -2.33 -0.83 16.56
N HIS A 61 -1.53 -0.52 15.55
CA HIS A 61 -0.08 -0.72 15.56
C HIS A 61 0.72 0.59 15.51
N TRP A 62 0.53 1.42 14.49
CA TRP A 62 1.41 2.55 14.20
C TRP A 62 1.42 3.65 15.26
N PRO A 63 0.31 4.01 15.93
CA PRO A 63 0.32 5.02 16.99
C PRO A 63 1.23 4.65 18.18
N TYR A 64 1.49 3.37 18.37
CA TYR A 64 2.28 2.84 19.49
C TYR A 64 3.67 2.34 19.05
N SER A 65 3.96 2.36 17.76
CA SER A 65 5.20 1.85 17.20
C SER A 65 6.35 2.84 17.34
N THR A 66 7.54 2.32 17.64
CA THR A 66 8.81 3.06 17.62
C THR A 66 9.59 2.85 16.32
N ASP A 67 9.00 2.17 15.36
CA ASP A 67 9.58 1.94 14.04
C ASP A 67 9.85 3.28 13.32
N ARG A 68 10.90 3.31 12.52
CA ARG A 68 11.32 4.49 11.74
C ARG A 68 10.26 4.98 10.74
N LEU A 69 9.36 4.11 10.31
CA LEU A 69 8.24 4.44 9.43
C LEU A 69 7.07 5.12 10.17
N ALA A 70 6.96 4.92 11.48
CA ALA A 70 5.81 5.37 12.26
C ALA A 70 5.51 6.86 12.13
N PRO A 71 6.48 7.79 12.17
CA PRO A 71 6.19 9.23 12.00
C PRO A 71 5.56 9.55 10.65
N LEU A 72 6.04 8.94 9.56
CA LEU A 72 5.50 9.16 8.21
C LEU A 72 4.05 8.69 8.11
N ILE A 73 3.78 7.50 8.63
CA ILE A 73 2.45 6.89 8.56
C ILE A 73 1.45 7.61 9.48
N ASN A 74 1.85 7.94 10.71
CA ASN A 74 0.99 8.64 11.65
C ASN A 74 0.64 10.07 11.21
N ASN A 75 1.59 10.80 10.60
CA ASN A 75 1.39 12.19 10.18
C ASN A 75 0.62 12.32 8.86
N ALA A 76 0.60 11.30 8.01
CA ALA A 76 -0.16 11.33 6.76
C ALA A 76 -1.66 11.49 7.01
N THR A 77 -2.37 12.11 6.08
CA THR A 77 -3.85 12.12 6.05
C THR A 77 -4.35 10.73 5.66
N LYS A 78 -5.33 10.19 6.39
CA LYS A 78 -5.91 8.87 6.09
C LYS A 78 -7.37 9.02 5.71
N ILE A 79 -7.72 8.46 4.56
CA ILE A 79 -9.10 8.38 4.08
C ILE A 79 -9.54 6.92 4.15
N VAL A 80 -10.54 6.63 4.97
CA VAL A 80 -10.97 5.26 5.27
C VAL A 80 -12.28 4.96 4.56
N PHE A 81 -12.26 3.92 3.74
CA PHE A 81 -13.44 3.41 3.05
C PHE A 81 -14.05 2.26 3.84
N SER A 82 -15.25 2.47 4.34
CA SER A 82 -15.98 1.48 5.12
C SER A 82 -17.49 1.69 4.99
N GLY A 83 -18.23 0.59 4.83
CA GLY A 83 -19.69 0.60 4.92
C GLY A 83 -20.23 0.34 6.32
N THR A 84 -19.37 0.08 7.31
CA THR A 84 -19.76 -0.35 8.66
C THR A 84 -19.20 0.51 9.79
N LEU A 85 -18.04 1.18 9.59
CA LEU A 85 -17.49 2.09 10.59
C LEU A 85 -18.27 3.38 10.64
N GLU A 86 -18.71 3.77 11.83
CA GLU A 86 -19.40 5.05 12.07
C GLU A 86 -18.42 6.19 12.33
N LYS A 87 -17.23 5.87 12.86
CA LYS A 87 -16.16 6.82 13.19
C LYS A 87 -14.77 6.21 13.04
N VAL A 88 -13.80 7.09 12.89
CA VAL A 88 -12.36 6.75 12.92
C VAL A 88 -11.68 7.66 13.94
N GLU A 89 -10.76 7.11 14.74
CA GLU A 89 -10.15 7.81 15.87
C GLU A 89 -8.62 8.00 15.71
N TRP A 90 -8.00 7.30 14.77
CA TRP A 90 -6.59 7.50 14.48
C TRP A 90 -6.33 8.92 13.97
N ASN A 91 -5.32 9.58 14.53
CA ASN A 91 -5.01 10.97 14.20
C ASN A 91 -4.89 11.18 12.67
N ASN A 92 -5.39 12.32 12.19
CA ASN A 92 -5.43 12.67 10.75
C ASN A 92 -6.26 11.70 9.89
N SER A 93 -7.23 11.00 10.47
CA SER A 93 -8.13 10.10 9.75
C SER A 93 -9.52 10.70 9.57
N ARG A 94 -10.17 10.38 8.47
CA ARG A 94 -11.59 10.59 8.25
C ARG A 94 -12.20 9.45 7.45
N LEU A 95 -13.49 9.25 7.59
CA LEU A 95 -14.26 8.39 6.68
C LEU A 95 -14.38 9.05 5.31
N ALA A 96 -14.35 8.25 4.25
CA ALA A 96 -14.69 8.71 2.92
C ALA A 96 -16.17 9.12 2.84
N THR A 97 -16.46 10.18 2.09
CA THR A 97 -17.83 10.70 1.93
C THR A 97 -18.50 10.23 0.64
N GLY A 98 -17.73 9.65 -0.27
CA GLY A 98 -18.20 9.12 -1.54
C GLY A 98 -17.60 7.76 -1.84
N ASP A 99 -17.79 7.28 -3.05
CA ASP A 99 -17.12 6.07 -3.50
C ASP A 99 -15.60 6.32 -3.73
N VAL A 100 -14.86 5.24 -3.91
CA VAL A 100 -13.41 5.32 -4.04
C VAL A 100 -12.97 6.11 -5.28
N THR A 101 -13.72 6.03 -6.37
CA THR A 101 -13.41 6.73 -7.62
C THR A 101 -13.56 8.24 -7.45
N GLU A 102 -14.66 8.66 -6.84
CA GLU A 102 -14.97 10.07 -6.57
C GLU A 102 -13.95 10.68 -5.59
N GLU A 103 -13.67 9.99 -4.48
CA GLU A 103 -12.72 10.46 -3.47
C GLU A 103 -11.30 10.62 -4.07
N ILE A 104 -10.81 9.63 -4.80
CA ILE A 104 -9.50 9.70 -5.46
C ILE A 104 -9.47 10.83 -6.50
N ALA A 105 -10.52 10.99 -7.29
CA ALA A 105 -10.61 12.08 -8.25
C ALA A 105 -10.57 13.46 -7.58
N GLN A 106 -11.22 13.63 -6.43
CA GLN A 106 -11.17 14.85 -5.64
C GLN A 106 -9.76 15.09 -5.05
N LEU A 107 -9.14 14.05 -4.48
CA LEU A 107 -7.77 14.12 -3.93
C LEU A 107 -6.77 14.52 -5.00
N LYS A 108 -6.86 13.97 -6.22
CA LYS A 108 -5.97 14.32 -7.33
C LYS A 108 -6.07 15.80 -7.75
N ARG A 109 -7.21 16.46 -7.52
CA ARG A 109 -7.42 17.89 -7.82
C ARG A 109 -6.91 18.83 -6.72
N ARG A 110 -6.69 18.33 -5.51
CA ARG A 110 -6.19 19.12 -4.38
C ARG A 110 -4.68 19.22 -4.40
N PRO A 111 -4.09 20.31 -3.84
CA PRO A 111 -2.66 20.37 -3.59
C PRO A 111 -2.19 19.22 -2.69
N GLY A 112 -0.96 18.77 -2.89
CA GLY A 112 -0.36 17.70 -2.10
C GLY A 112 0.63 16.89 -2.92
N THR A 113 1.25 15.92 -2.27
CA THR A 113 2.14 14.93 -2.89
C THR A 113 1.33 13.71 -3.34
N ASP A 114 1.93 12.54 -3.45
CA ASP A 114 1.23 11.36 -3.98
C ASP A 114 0.27 10.73 -2.95
N ILE A 115 -0.63 9.89 -3.45
CA ILE A 115 -1.65 9.19 -2.69
C ILE A 115 -1.20 7.74 -2.57
N PHE A 116 -1.12 7.23 -1.35
CA PHE A 116 -0.65 5.89 -1.05
C PHE A 116 -1.80 4.91 -0.83
N VAL A 117 -1.71 3.75 -1.47
CA VAL A 117 -2.53 2.56 -1.18
C VAL A 117 -1.65 1.55 -0.45
N PRO A 118 -1.75 1.46 0.89
CA PRO A 118 -0.79 0.70 1.70
C PRO A 118 -1.04 -0.80 1.75
N GLY A 119 -2.14 -1.28 1.23
CA GLY A 119 -2.44 -2.70 1.29
C GLY A 119 -3.87 -3.02 1.71
N GLY A 120 -4.03 -4.24 2.26
CA GLY A 120 -5.32 -4.91 2.30
C GLY A 120 -5.62 -5.48 0.91
N ALA A 121 -5.47 -6.79 0.74
CA ALA A 121 -5.56 -7.44 -0.57
C ALA A 121 -6.83 -7.04 -1.35
N ARG A 122 -7.99 -7.07 -0.69
CA ARG A 122 -9.27 -6.77 -1.33
C ARG A 122 -9.37 -5.31 -1.77
N PHE A 123 -8.90 -4.38 -0.96
CA PHE A 123 -8.94 -2.96 -1.30
C PHE A 123 -7.96 -2.66 -2.44
N ALA A 124 -6.74 -3.20 -2.38
CA ALA A 124 -5.75 -3.09 -3.44
C ALA A 124 -6.25 -3.66 -4.78
N GLN A 125 -6.88 -4.84 -4.76
CA GLN A 125 -7.52 -5.44 -5.93
C GLN A 125 -8.62 -4.54 -6.50
N SER A 126 -9.46 -3.96 -5.63
CA SER A 126 -10.56 -3.08 -6.05
C SER A 126 -10.05 -1.82 -6.74
N VAL A 127 -9.11 -1.09 -6.14
CA VAL A 127 -8.56 0.15 -6.75
C VAL A 127 -7.77 -0.14 -8.02
N SER A 128 -7.12 -1.29 -8.09
CA SER A 128 -6.42 -1.76 -9.30
C SER A 128 -7.39 -2.08 -10.43
N ARG A 129 -8.45 -2.83 -10.15
CA ARG A 129 -9.50 -3.19 -11.12
C ARG A 129 -10.22 -1.96 -11.68
N LEU A 130 -10.49 -0.97 -10.82
CA LEU A 130 -11.12 0.29 -11.22
C LEU A 130 -10.18 1.20 -12.05
N GLY A 131 -8.91 0.81 -12.24
CA GLY A 131 -7.96 1.60 -13.00
C GLY A 131 -7.47 2.86 -12.31
N LEU A 132 -7.59 2.92 -10.98
CA LEU A 132 -7.27 4.12 -10.20
C LEU A 132 -5.80 4.24 -9.85
N VAL A 133 -5.03 3.14 -9.93
CA VAL A 133 -3.60 3.10 -9.61
C VAL A 133 -2.79 3.61 -10.80
N ASP A 134 -1.99 4.64 -10.58
CA ASP A 134 -1.08 5.22 -11.58
C ASP A 134 0.28 4.51 -11.56
N GLU A 135 0.74 4.08 -10.38
CA GLU A 135 2.06 3.48 -10.20
C GLU A 135 1.99 2.32 -9.20
N TYR A 136 2.57 1.19 -9.58
CA TYR A 136 2.72 0.00 -8.74
C TYR A 136 4.17 -0.10 -8.30
N ARG A 137 4.42 -0.10 -6.99
CA ARG A 137 5.71 -0.37 -6.37
C ARG A 137 5.61 -1.68 -5.61
N LEU A 138 6.19 -2.73 -6.17
CA LEU A 138 6.11 -4.07 -5.62
C LEU A 138 7.47 -4.48 -5.06
N ILE A 139 7.50 -4.83 -3.78
CA ILE A 139 8.67 -5.43 -3.14
C ILE A 139 8.48 -6.93 -3.22
N VAL A 140 9.16 -7.54 -4.19
CA VAL A 140 9.10 -8.99 -4.43
C VAL A 140 10.10 -9.68 -3.51
N HIS A 141 9.59 -10.50 -2.60
CA HIS A 141 10.40 -11.29 -1.68
C HIS A 141 10.83 -12.63 -2.30
N PRO A 142 12.02 -13.14 -1.93
CA PRO A 142 12.55 -14.39 -2.47
C PRO A 142 11.88 -15.62 -1.81
N ILE A 143 10.55 -15.67 -1.85
CA ILE A 143 9.72 -16.73 -1.28
C ILE A 143 8.58 -17.09 -2.23
N VAL A 144 8.25 -18.36 -2.30
CA VAL A 144 7.05 -18.91 -2.93
C VAL A 144 6.11 -19.37 -1.82
N LEU A 145 4.91 -18.81 -1.77
CA LEU A 145 3.90 -19.18 -0.77
C LEU A 145 3.04 -20.37 -1.21
N GLY A 146 2.91 -20.57 -2.52
CA GLY A 146 2.12 -21.67 -3.11
C GLY A 146 0.60 -21.44 -3.06
N SER A 147 0.13 -20.69 -2.10
CA SER A 147 -1.28 -20.27 -1.93
C SER A 147 -1.34 -19.01 -1.07
N GLY A 148 -2.46 -18.33 -1.04
CA GLY A 148 -2.66 -17.13 -0.22
C GLY A 148 -3.60 -16.13 -0.85
N LEU A 149 -3.45 -14.86 -0.45
CA LEU A 149 -4.20 -13.73 -0.95
C LEU A 149 -3.47 -13.12 -2.15
N PRO A 150 -3.99 -13.25 -3.40
CA PRO A 150 -3.33 -12.70 -4.57
C PRO A 150 -3.42 -11.17 -4.59
N LEU A 151 -2.40 -10.51 -5.17
CA LEU A 151 -2.47 -9.08 -5.43
C LEU A 151 -3.38 -8.78 -6.62
N PHE A 152 -3.19 -9.51 -7.72
CA PHE A 152 -3.93 -9.31 -8.95
C PHE A 152 -4.93 -10.44 -9.19
N THR A 153 -6.16 -10.08 -9.54
CA THR A 153 -7.23 -11.01 -9.90
C THR A 153 -7.62 -10.90 -11.38
N ASP A 154 -7.17 -9.84 -12.04
CA ASP A 154 -7.52 -9.51 -13.40
C ASP A 154 -6.25 -9.18 -14.21
N PRO A 155 -6.25 -9.44 -15.54
CA PRO A 155 -5.13 -9.08 -16.41
C PRO A 155 -4.92 -7.56 -16.46
N ILE A 156 -3.66 -7.14 -16.34
CA ILE A 156 -3.24 -5.73 -16.46
C ILE A 156 -1.91 -5.71 -17.21
N ASP A 157 -1.84 -4.94 -18.28
CA ASP A 157 -0.58 -4.68 -18.97
C ASP A 157 0.20 -3.59 -18.24
N LEU A 158 1.43 -3.91 -17.88
CA LEU A 158 2.30 -3.03 -17.11
C LEU A 158 3.59 -2.73 -17.88
N LYS A 159 4.08 -1.51 -17.73
CA LYS A 159 5.38 -1.08 -18.23
C LYS A 159 6.34 -0.84 -17.08
N LEU A 160 7.48 -1.54 -17.07
CA LEU A 160 8.52 -1.36 -16.08
C LEU A 160 9.13 0.04 -16.19
N LEU A 161 9.25 0.72 -15.05
CA LEU A 161 9.90 2.01 -14.91
C LEU A 161 11.28 1.88 -14.28
N SER A 162 11.40 1.08 -13.22
CA SER A 162 12.66 0.82 -12.53
C SER A 162 12.63 -0.48 -11.75
N SER A 163 13.83 -1.00 -11.45
CA SER A 163 14.04 -2.14 -10.55
C SER A 163 15.21 -1.84 -9.62
N ARG A 164 15.16 -2.36 -8.40
CA ARG A 164 16.26 -2.29 -7.43
C ARG A 164 16.37 -3.59 -6.68
N GLU A 165 17.55 -4.18 -6.67
CA GLU A 165 17.88 -5.36 -5.89
C GLU A 165 18.36 -4.96 -4.49
N PHE A 166 18.04 -5.77 -3.50
CA PHE A 166 18.53 -5.65 -2.12
C PHE A 166 19.36 -6.87 -1.74
N SER A 167 20.27 -6.70 -0.79
CA SER A 167 21.21 -7.75 -0.37
C SER A 167 20.52 -8.99 0.18
N THR A 168 19.31 -8.86 0.69
CA THR A 168 18.46 -9.95 1.19
C THR A 168 17.86 -10.83 0.09
N GLY A 169 17.97 -10.40 -1.17
CA GLY A 169 17.32 -11.06 -2.31
C GLY A 169 15.95 -10.50 -2.66
N ALA A 170 15.42 -9.56 -1.87
CA ALA A 170 14.21 -8.82 -2.25
C ALA A 170 14.51 -7.90 -3.43
N VAL A 171 13.49 -7.66 -4.28
CA VAL A 171 13.59 -6.76 -5.44
C VAL A 171 12.41 -5.80 -5.45
N ALA A 172 12.70 -4.50 -5.47
CA ALA A 172 11.66 -3.49 -5.68
C ALA A 172 11.47 -3.25 -7.18
N LEU A 173 10.25 -3.43 -7.65
CA LEU A 173 9.84 -3.20 -9.03
C LEU A 173 8.83 -2.07 -9.08
N THR A 174 9.09 -1.09 -9.93
CA THR A 174 8.16 0.02 -10.16
C THR A 174 7.59 -0.06 -11.56
N TYR A 175 6.27 -0.11 -11.65
CA TYR A 175 5.53 -0.18 -12.91
C TYR A 175 4.50 0.94 -13.01
N ARG A 176 4.11 1.28 -14.24
CA ARG A 176 2.86 1.97 -14.55
C ARG A 176 2.00 1.12 -15.47
N ARG A 177 0.74 1.47 -15.62
CA ARG A 177 -0.07 0.87 -16.71
C ARG A 177 0.54 1.19 -18.06
N ALA A 178 0.50 0.21 -18.97
CA ALA A 178 0.98 0.35 -20.33
C ALA A 178 0.11 1.32 -21.16
#